data_dbd8bf0cbbf26848bb0924bb7aa54a03
#
_entry.id   dbd8bf0cbbf26848bb0924bb7aa54a03
#
_cell.length_a   1.000
_cell.length_b   1.000
_cell.length_c   1.000
_cell.angle_alpha   90.00
_cell.angle_beta   90.00
_cell.angle_gamma   90.00
#
_symmetry.space_group_name_H-M   'P 1'
#
loop_
_entity.id
_entity.type
_entity.pdbx_description
1 polymer ?
#
loop_
_entity_poly.entity_id
_entity_poly.type
_entity_poly.pdbx_seq_one_letter_code
_entity_poly.pdbx_strand_id
1 'polypeptide(L)'
;MSLITIDFETYYTSKDLGFRTQTTEEYIRDSRFEVIGVAVQVNVGEPVWFSGDREATRKWLKQFDWKNSMMLAHNTLFDGAILKWHFGITPMVYLDTLCMARAIHGVDAGGSLAKLATRYQIGEKGTEVNDAIGKARLGLRRLKT
;
A
#
# COMPACT_ATOMS: atom_id res chain seq x y z
N MET A 1 -1.25 -14.66 -16.98
CA MET A 1 -0.50 -13.82 -16.03
C MET A 1 -1.31 -12.56 -15.77
N SER A 2 -1.61 -12.27 -14.50
CA SER A 2 -2.42 -11.11 -14.11
C SER A 2 -1.56 -10.00 -13.53
N LEU A 3 -2.06 -8.76 -13.62
CA LEU A 3 -1.53 -7.61 -12.90
C LEU A 3 -2.38 -7.40 -11.64
N ILE A 4 -1.76 -7.47 -10.47
CA ILE A 4 -2.42 -7.20 -9.19
C ILE A 4 -1.86 -5.88 -8.64
N THR A 5 -2.69 -4.84 -8.68
CA THR A 5 -2.38 -3.57 -8.03
C THR A 5 -2.79 -3.66 -6.56
N ILE A 6 -1.90 -3.26 -5.66
CA ILE A 6 -2.13 -3.36 -4.21
C ILE A 6 -1.70 -2.07 -3.51
N ASP A 7 -2.43 -1.72 -2.44
CA ASP A 7 -2.12 -0.60 -1.56
C ASP A 7 -2.53 -0.93 -0.12
N PHE A 8 -1.56 -0.97 0.80
CA PHE A 8 -1.81 -1.21 2.22
C PHE A 8 -1.99 0.10 2.98
N GLU A 9 -3.05 0.18 3.76
CA GLU A 9 -3.21 1.22 4.77
C GLU A 9 -2.77 0.70 6.14
N THR A 10 -1.90 1.46 6.80
CA THR A 10 -1.25 1.05 8.04
C THR A 10 -1.39 2.10 9.14
N TYR A 11 -1.38 1.66 10.39
CA TYR A 11 -1.41 2.55 11.54
C TYR A 11 -0.06 3.24 11.74
N TYR A 12 -0.06 4.55 11.92
CA TYR A 12 1.12 5.31 12.29
C TYR A 12 0.75 6.49 13.20
N THR A 13 1.76 7.04 13.88
CA THR A 13 1.63 8.22 14.73
C THR A 13 2.46 9.37 14.18
N SER A 14 2.15 10.58 14.63
CA SER A 14 2.94 11.75 14.23
C SER A 14 4.28 11.89 15.02
N LYS A 15 4.47 11.07 16.07
CA LYS A 15 5.57 11.24 17.01
C LYS A 15 6.71 10.24 16.84
N ASP A 16 6.42 8.95 16.88
CA ASP A 16 7.42 7.91 17.08
C ASP A 16 7.20 6.60 16.32
N LEU A 17 6.10 6.48 15.57
CA LEU A 17 5.82 5.32 14.73
C LEU A 17 5.53 5.77 13.30
N GLY A 18 6.38 5.41 12.35
CA GLY A 18 6.22 5.74 10.95
C GLY A 18 7.48 6.33 10.30
N PHE A 19 7.37 6.72 9.05
CA PHE A 19 8.51 7.14 8.21
C PHE A 19 9.21 8.44 8.61
N ARG A 20 8.70 9.18 9.58
CA ARG A 20 9.39 10.37 10.09
C ARG A 20 10.57 10.05 10.98
N THR A 21 10.53 8.89 11.66
CA THR A 21 11.49 8.51 12.70
C THR A 21 12.10 7.14 12.44
N GLN A 22 11.57 6.37 11.52
CA GLN A 22 11.96 4.99 11.25
C GLN A 22 12.20 4.77 9.75
N THR A 23 13.11 3.87 9.44
CA THR A 23 13.24 3.30 8.10
C THR A 23 12.03 2.43 7.78
N THR A 24 11.83 2.09 6.51
CA THR A 24 10.75 1.19 6.09
C THR A 24 10.79 -0.14 6.86
N GLU A 25 11.98 -0.73 7.02
CA GLU A 25 12.14 -1.99 7.73
C GLU A 25 11.81 -1.86 9.22
N GLU A 26 12.37 -0.86 9.89
CA GLU A 26 12.10 -0.60 11.31
C GLU A 26 10.61 -0.39 11.57
N TYR A 27 9.95 0.37 10.72
CA TYR A 27 8.52 0.62 10.85
C TYR A 27 7.68 -0.64 10.65
N ILE A 28 7.90 -1.41 9.59
CA ILE A 28 7.12 -2.62 9.31
C ILE A 28 7.37 -3.72 10.35
N ARG A 29 8.57 -3.76 10.95
CA ARG A 29 8.95 -4.73 11.98
C ARG A 29 8.66 -4.26 13.41
N ASP A 30 8.23 -3.03 13.61
CA ASP A 30 7.85 -2.52 14.94
C ASP A 30 6.69 -3.34 15.50
N SER A 31 6.74 -3.65 16.80
CA SER A 31 5.70 -4.44 17.48
C SER A 31 4.32 -3.78 17.46
N ARG A 32 4.27 -2.46 17.25
CA ARG A 32 3.05 -1.66 17.13
C ARG A 32 2.52 -1.57 15.70
N PHE A 33 3.26 -2.12 14.72
CA PHE A 33 2.83 -2.09 13.32
C PHE A 33 1.50 -2.81 13.13
N GLU A 34 0.56 -2.14 12.52
CA GLU A 34 -0.77 -2.67 12.25
C GLU A 34 -1.20 -2.36 10.82
N VAL A 35 -1.64 -3.38 10.09
CA VAL A 35 -2.34 -3.22 8.81
C VAL A 35 -3.81 -2.93 9.12
N ILE A 36 -4.26 -1.75 8.73
CA ILE A 36 -5.66 -1.31 8.88
C ILE A 36 -6.53 -1.99 7.83
N GLY A 37 -6.02 -2.06 6.61
CA GLY A 37 -6.70 -2.69 5.50
C GLY A 37 -5.84 -2.66 4.24
N VAL A 38 -6.36 -3.21 3.19
CA VAL A 38 -5.69 -3.34 1.90
C VAL A 38 -6.68 -3.20 0.76
N ALA A 39 -6.30 -2.43 -0.25
CA ALA A 39 -7.00 -2.36 -1.53
C ALA A 39 -6.29 -3.27 -2.54
N VAL A 40 -7.05 -4.03 -3.29
CA VAL A 40 -6.53 -4.89 -4.38
C VAL A 40 -7.39 -4.70 -5.62
N GLN A 41 -6.73 -4.55 -6.76
CA GLN A 41 -7.36 -4.54 -8.08
C GLN A 41 -6.67 -5.57 -8.97
N VAL A 42 -7.43 -6.42 -9.62
CA VAL A 42 -6.91 -7.41 -10.57
C VAL A 42 -7.18 -6.92 -12.00
N ASN A 43 -6.10 -6.73 -12.76
CA ASN A 43 -6.13 -6.20 -14.12
C ASN A 43 -6.88 -4.85 -14.17
N VAL A 44 -7.93 -4.77 -15.00
CA VAL A 44 -8.82 -3.59 -15.16
C VAL A 44 -10.15 -3.74 -14.41
N GLY A 45 -10.23 -4.71 -13.50
CA GLY A 45 -11.43 -4.91 -12.66
C GLY A 45 -11.61 -3.80 -11.61
N GLU A 46 -12.72 -3.87 -10.89
CA GLU A 46 -12.99 -2.93 -9.79
C GLU A 46 -12.03 -3.17 -8.62
N PRO A 47 -11.50 -2.11 -8.00
CA PRO A 47 -10.72 -2.25 -6.78
C PRO A 47 -11.60 -2.70 -5.62
N VAL A 48 -11.11 -3.67 -4.85
CA VAL A 48 -11.80 -4.22 -3.68
C VAL A 48 -11.00 -3.88 -2.43
N TRP A 49 -11.69 -3.34 -1.43
CA TRP A 49 -11.13 -3.06 -0.12
C TRP A 49 -11.44 -4.18 0.86
N PHE A 50 -10.44 -4.58 1.64
CA PHE A 50 -10.58 -5.52 2.74
C PHE A 50 -9.96 -4.96 4.02
N SER A 51 -10.66 -5.10 5.14
CA SER A 51 -10.16 -4.79 6.47
C SER A 51 -10.59 -5.88 7.45
N GLY A 52 -9.63 -6.52 8.08
CA GLY A 52 -9.81 -7.60 9.04
C GLY A 52 -8.61 -7.69 9.98
N ASP A 53 -8.61 -8.64 10.89
CA ASP A 53 -7.42 -8.97 11.64
C ASP A 53 -6.34 -9.59 10.71
N ARG A 54 -5.16 -9.84 11.26
CA ARG A 54 -4.01 -10.34 10.48
C ARG A 54 -4.30 -11.67 9.79
N GLU A 55 -5.00 -12.59 10.46
CA GLU A 55 -5.30 -13.90 9.89
C GLU A 55 -6.41 -13.83 8.84
N ALA A 56 -7.45 -13.06 9.07
CA ALA A 56 -8.50 -12.80 8.09
C ALA A 56 -7.94 -12.12 6.83
N THR A 57 -7.04 -11.15 7.00
CA THR A 57 -6.36 -10.45 5.89
C THR A 57 -5.47 -11.44 5.12
N ARG A 58 -4.72 -12.29 5.81
CA ARG A 58 -3.91 -13.33 5.17
C ARG A 58 -4.75 -14.28 4.34
N LYS A 59 -5.85 -14.79 4.90
CA LYS A 59 -6.78 -15.69 4.20
C LYS A 59 -7.37 -15.03 2.96
N TRP A 60 -7.77 -13.76 3.08
CA TRP A 60 -8.31 -13.02 1.96
C TRP A 60 -7.28 -12.78 0.87
N LEU A 61 -6.06 -12.38 1.21
CA LEU A 61 -4.98 -12.19 0.24
C LEU A 61 -4.57 -13.48 -0.49
N LYS A 62 -4.64 -14.63 0.18
CA LYS A 62 -4.32 -15.93 -0.43
C LYS A 62 -5.30 -16.40 -1.51
N GLN A 63 -6.44 -15.73 -1.68
CA GLN A 63 -7.37 -16.02 -2.76
C GLN A 63 -6.86 -15.58 -4.15
N PHE A 64 -5.88 -14.69 -4.20
CA PHE A 64 -5.29 -14.19 -5.45
C PHE A 64 -4.11 -15.09 -5.87
N ASP A 65 -3.95 -15.27 -7.18
CA ASP A 65 -2.86 -16.09 -7.75
C ASP A 65 -1.55 -15.30 -7.86
N TRP A 66 -0.94 -15.01 -6.71
CA TRP A 66 0.29 -14.22 -6.62
C TRP A 66 1.46 -14.85 -7.37
N LYS A 67 1.57 -16.19 -7.37
CA LYS A 67 2.69 -16.92 -7.98
C LYS A 67 2.75 -16.76 -9.49
N ASN A 68 1.62 -16.49 -10.13
CA ASN A 68 1.51 -16.28 -11.57
C ASN A 68 1.14 -14.83 -11.92
N SER A 69 1.32 -13.89 -10.98
CA SER A 69 0.93 -12.50 -11.17
C SER A 69 2.09 -11.53 -10.96
N MET A 70 2.03 -10.41 -11.66
CA MET A 70 2.84 -9.23 -11.38
C MET A 70 2.13 -8.40 -10.31
N MET A 71 2.86 -7.97 -9.29
CA MET A 71 2.38 -7.03 -8.29
C MET A 71 2.78 -5.61 -8.67
N LEU A 72 1.84 -4.68 -8.69
CA LEU A 72 2.06 -3.26 -8.90
C LEU A 72 1.71 -2.49 -7.64
N ALA A 73 2.61 -1.62 -7.20
CA ALA A 73 2.34 -0.66 -6.14
C ALA A 73 3.11 0.65 -6.40
N HIS A 74 2.80 1.68 -5.63
CA HIS A 74 3.57 2.92 -5.62
C HIS A 74 4.50 2.96 -4.41
N ASN A 75 5.80 2.81 -4.62
CA ASN A 75 6.80 2.46 -3.61
C ASN A 75 6.66 1.00 -3.16
N THR A 76 6.78 0.10 -4.10
CA THR A 76 6.56 -1.35 -3.95
C THR A 76 7.43 -1.98 -2.86
N LEU A 77 8.57 -1.36 -2.49
CA LEU A 77 9.37 -1.80 -1.34
C LEU A 77 8.52 -1.87 -0.06
N PHE A 78 7.61 -0.93 0.15
CA PHE A 78 6.73 -0.91 1.32
C PHE A 78 5.68 -2.01 1.27
N ASP A 79 4.84 -2.00 0.25
CA ASP A 79 3.74 -2.96 0.12
C ASP A 79 4.24 -4.41 -0.07
N GLY A 80 5.33 -4.58 -0.82
CA GLY A 80 5.96 -5.87 -1.03
C GLY A 80 6.57 -6.44 0.26
N ALA A 81 7.17 -5.61 1.11
CA ALA A 81 7.69 -6.03 2.40
C ALA A 81 6.56 -6.46 3.35
N ILE A 82 5.46 -5.71 3.40
CA ILE A 82 4.28 -6.09 4.19
C ILE A 82 3.72 -7.43 3.70
N LEU A 83 3.50 -7.56 2.40
CA LEU A 83 2.97 -8.78 1.79
C LEU A 83 3.84 -10.00 2.13
N LYS A 84 5.17 -9.86 2.04
CA LYS A 84 6.11 -10.93 2.34
C LYS A 84 6.24 -11.22 3.84
N TRP A 85 6.52 -10.19 4.65
CA TRP A 85 6.91 -10.40 6.06
C TRP A 85 5.71 -10.68 6.96
N HIS A 86 4.56 -10.04 6.71
CA HIS A 86 3.37 -10.24 7.53
C HIS A 86 2.45 -11.34 7.01
N PHE A 87 2.40 -11.56 5.69
CA PHE A 87 1.46 -12.52 5.10
C PHE A 87 2.11 -13.72 4.41
N GLY A 88 3.45 -13.72 4.24
CA GLY A 88 4.17 -14.85 3.65
C GLY A 88 3.90 -15.06 2.17
N ILE A 89 3.47 -14.01 1.46
CA ILE A 89 3.10 -14.04 0.05
C ILE A 89 4.20 -13.40 -0.79
N THR A 90 4.56 -14.04 -1.91
CA THR A 90 5.55 -13.53 -2.87
C THR A 90 4.94 -13.59 -4.27
N PRO A 91 4.78 -12.45 -4.95
CA PRO A 91 4.36 -12.42 -6.35
C PRO A 91 5.48 -12.89 -7.28
N MET A 92 5.14 -13.17 -8.53
CA MET A 92 6.13 -13.57 -9.52
C MET A 92 7.08 -12.41 -9.88
N VAL A 93 6.55 -11.19 -9.98
CA VAL A 93 7.31 -9.98 -10.34
C VAL A 93 6.79 -8.80 -9.51
N TYR A 94 7.70 -7.90 -9.13
CA TYR A 94 7.38 -6.62 -8.49
C TYR A 94 7.55 -5.49 -9.50
N LEU A 95 6.53 -4.65 -9.63
CA LEU A 95 6.53 -3.44 -10.44
C LEU A 95 6.29 -2.23 -9.52
N ASP A 96 7.05 -1.15 -9.74
CA ASP A 96 7.03 0.04 -8.89
C ASP A 96 6.80 1.30 -9.71
N THR A 97 5.63 1.90 -9.57
CA THR A 97 5.31 3.14 -10.31
C THR A 97 6.11 4.35 -9.83
N LEU A 98 6.64 4.35 -8.60
CA LEU A 98 7.56 5.39 -8.13
C LEU A 98 8.91 5.30 -8.86
N CYS A 99 9.46 4.09 -9.02
CA CYS A 99 10.69 3.86 -9.77
C CYS A 99 10.51 4.20 -11.25
N MET A 100 9.38 3.82 -11.85
CA MET A 100 9.02 4.17 -13.23
C MET A 100 8.94 5.69 -13.42
N ALA A 101 8.28 6.40 -12.51
CA ALA A 101 8.17 7.85 -12.55
C ALA A 101 9.55 8.54 -12.48
N ARG A 102 10.43 8.07 -11.60
CA ARG A 102 11.80 8.59 -11.47
C ARG A 102 12.62 8.33 -12.73
N ALA A 103 12.48 7.16 -13.35
CA ALA A 103 13.16 6.85 -14.60
C ALA A 103 12.70 7.73 -15.76
N ILE A 104 11.41 8.05 -15.85
CA ILE A 104 10.82 8.83 -16.94
C ILE A 104 11.04 10.34 -16.74
N HIS A 105 10.86 10.85 -15.53
CA HIS A 105 10.79 12.29 -15.24
C HIS A 105 12.02 12.85 -14.52
N GLY A 106 12.92 11.98 -14.05
CA GLY A 106 14.01 12.34 -13.15
C GLY A 106 13.59 12.41 -11.68
N VAL A 107 14.56 12.25 -10.79
CA VAL A 107 14.34 12.24 -9.34
C VAL A 107 13.83 13.59 -8.84
N ASP A 108 14.37 14.68 -9.37
CA ASP A 108 14.06 16.06 -8.96
C ASP A 108 12.63 16.49 -9.32
N ALA A 109 12.02 15.86 -10.33
CA ALA A 109 10.63 16.14 -10.71
C ALA A 109 9.62 15.72 -9.64
N GLY A 110 10.04 14.87 -8.70
CA GLY A 110 9.19 14.29 -7.68
C GLY A 110 8.24 13.22 -8.23
N GLY A 111 8.14 12.11 -7.51
CA GLY A 111 7.37 10.93 -7.94
C GLY A 111 6.15 10.62 -7.08
N SER A 112 5.69 11.53 -6.20
CA SER A 112 4.50 11.26 -5.39
C SER A 112 3.25 11.07 -6.25
N LEU A 113 2.32 10.22 -5.81
CA LEU A 113 1.05 9.99 -6.53
C LEU A 113 0.30 11.29 -6.81
N ALA A 114 0.29 12.24 -5.87
CA ALA A 114 -0.34 13.54 -6.06
C ALA A 114 0.28 14.32 -7.22
N LYS A 115 1.62 14.37 -7.30
CA LYS A 115 2.34 15.03 -8.41
C LYS A 115 2.11 14.33 -9.75
N LEU A 116 2.09 13.00 -9.75
CA LEU A 116 1.82 12.21 -10.96
C LEU A 116 0.38 12.39 -11.42
N ALA A 117 -0.60 12.36 -10.50
CA ALA A 117 -2.00 12.59 -10.82
C ALA A 117 -2.21 13.97 -11.48
N THR A 118 -1.60 15.02 -10.93
CA THR A 118 -1.62 16.36 -11.53
C THR A 118 -0.94 16.39 -12.90
N ARG A 119 0.24 15.80 -13.01
CA ARG A 119 1.02 15.77 -14.26
C ARG A 119 0.27 15.08 -15.41
N TYR A 120 -0.36 13.95 -15.10
CA TYR A 120 -1.11 13.17 -16.09
C TYR A 120 -2.59 13.52 -16.18
N GLN A 121 -3.06 14.48 -15.37
CA GLN A 121 -4.47 14.93 -15.35
C GLN A 121 -5.47 13.78 -15.12
N ILE A 122 -5.11 12.84 -14.23
CA ILE A 122 -5.91 11.64 -13.93
C ILE A 122 -6.70 11.72 -12.62
N GLY A 123 -6.88 12.92 -12.07
CA GLY A 123 -7.64 13.16 -10.86
C GLY A 123 -6.80 13.71 -9.71
N GLU A 124 -7.40 13.78 -8.52
CA GLU A 124 -6.76 14.23 -7.29
C GLU A 124 -6.59 13.04 -6.33
N LYS A 125 -5.49 13.06 -5.57
CA LYS A 125 -5.30 12.09 -4.48
C LYS A 125 -6.28 12.43 -3.36
N GLY A 126 -7.02 11.42 -2.87
CA GLY A 126 -7.88 11.56 -1.69
C GLY A 126 -7.11 12.02 -0.44
N THR A 127 -7.81 12.67 0.47
CA THR A 127 -7.27 13.22 1.73
C THR A 127 -7.44 12.28 2.93
N GLU A 128 -8.02 11.10 2.73
CA GLU A 128 -8.40 10.13 3.78
C GLU A 128 -7.21 9.74 4.66
N VAL A 129 -6.00 9.72 4.11
CA VAL A 129 -4.77 9.41 4.87
C VAL A 129 -4.51 10.44 5.96
N ASN A 130 -4.75 11.74 5.69
CA ASN A 130 -4.56 12.79 6.68
C ASN A 130 -5.59 12.68 7.82
N ASP A 131 -6.80 12.26 7.50
CA ASP A 131 -7.89 12.05 8.46
C ASP A 131 -7.69 10.80 9.31
N ALA A 132 -6.81 9.89 8.87
CA ALA A 132 -6.51 8.61 9.51
C ALA A 132 -5.33 8.67 10.50
N ILE A 133 -4.57 9.79 10.56
CA ILE A 133 -3.40 9.90 11.42
C ILE A 133 -3.78 9.64 12.89
N GLY A 134 -3.08 8.68 13.52
CA GLY A 134 -3.30 8.32 14.91
C GLY A 134 -4.60 7.55 15.19
N LYS A 135 -5.37 7.16 14.17
CA LYS A 135 -6.57 6.34 14.32
C LYS A 135 -6.25 4.87 14.09
N ALA A 136 -6.55 4.04 15.08
CA ALA A 136 -6.49 2.59 14.94
C ALA A 136 -7.57 2.06 13.99
N ARG A 137 -7.42 0.82 13.52
CA ARG A 137 -8.33 0.14 12.56
C ARG A 137 -9.82 0.35 12.83
N LEU A 138 -10.26 0.29 14.09
CA LEU A 138 -11.67 0.49 14.47
C LEU A 138 -12.18 1.91 14.20
N GLY A 139 -11.31 2.91 14.32
CA GLY A 139 -11.64 4.31 14.01
C GLY A 139 -11.82 4.56 12.52
N LEU A 140 -11.05 3.88 11.67
CA LEU A 140 -11.11 4.01 10.21
C LEU A 140 -12.30 3.29 9.58
N ARG A 141 -12.80 2.21 10.19
CA ARG A 141 -14.04 1.56 9.75
C ARG A 141 -15.24 2.50 9.78
N ARG A 142 -15.25 3.48 10.68
CA ARG A 142 -16.33 4.49 10.79
C ARG A 142 -16.24 5.61 9.77
N LEU A 143 -15.06 5.80 9.15
CA LEU A 143 -14.86 6.86 8.16
C LEU A 143 -15.20 6.42 6.72
N LYS A 144 -15.28 5.11 6.46
CA LYS A 144 -15.55 4.53 5.12
C LYS A 144 -16.98 3.97 4.97
N THR A 145 -17.81 4.11 5.99
CA THR A 145 -19.27 3.84 5.93
C THR A 145 -20.04 5.14 5.82
#